data_f3127845ae5a9fcb0901e0673e58ca67
#
_entry.id   f3127845ae5a9fcb0901e0673e58ca67
#
_cell.length_a   1.000
_cell.length_b   1.000
_cell.length_c   1.000
_cell.angle_alpha   90.00
_cell.angle_beta   90.00
_cell.angle_gamma   90.00
#
_symmetry.space_group_name_H-M   'P 1'
#
loop_
_entity.id
_entity.type
_entity.pdbx_description
1 polymer ?
#
loop_
_entity_poly.entity_id
_entity_poly.type
_entity_poly.pdbx_seq_one_letter_code
_entity_poly.pdbx_strand_id
1 'polypeptide(L)'
;MSRLIVVSNRVPMPAKDGSAAAGGLAVALQAALQARGGIWMGWSGESSGDREPGALSLLQKGNITYALTDLTDTDVEEYYRGFANRVLWPICHYRLDLAEYGRKEMAGYFRVNRFFAHRLAPMIEPDDIIWVHDYHLIPLAAELRQMGLKNRIGFFLHIPWPPADILVTMPVHEEIMRGLSHYDLVGFQTDYDLQNFAGYLRREGIGDDLGNGLFDSHGRTFKAGAYPIGIETAAFAEFAESAANNVMVQKTRRSIEGRDMIIGVDRLDYSKGIIQRLEAFERFLSSNPAYQNKVTYLQVTPKSRSEVPEYEHMQKMVAEQAGRVNGAIGTVDWVPIRYVNRSISRNVLAGLYRLATIGLVTPLRDGMNLVAKEYVAAQDPDRPGVLVLSRFAGAARELKGALLVNPYDVEGTANALARGLAMSLEERRDRWSMMMEHLLSHDVSLWCENFLGDLVTAPELPRTVA
;
A
#
# COMPACT_ATOMS: atom_id res chain seq x y z
N MET A 1 -16.50 -9.71 23.88
CA MET A 1 -15.85 -8.71 22.99
C MET A 1 -16.68 -8.64 21.73
N SER A 2 -16.93 -7.44 21.21
CA SER A 2 -17.63 -7.24 19.95
C SER A 2 -16.86 -7.91 18.79
N ARG A 3 -17.57 -8.61 17.92
CA ARG A 3 -17.01 -9.28 16.74
C ARG A 3 -16.52 -8.22 15.74
N LEU A 4 -15.38 -8.48 15.07
CA LEU A 4 -14.83 -7.59 14.06
C LEU A 4 -15.25 -8.06 12.65
N ILE A 5 -15.79 -7.15 11.85
CA ILE A 5 -16.07 -7.38 10.44
C ILE A 5 -15.12 -6.51 9.62
N VAL A 6 -14.19 -7.15 8.92
CA VAL A 6 -13.30 -6.49 7.96
C VAL A 6 -13.90 -6.58 6.57
N VAL A 7 -13.94 -5.46 5.86
CA VAL A 7 -14.38 -5.42 4.45
C VAL A 7 -13.27 -4.83 3.60
N SER A 8 -12.83 -5.58 2.61
CA SER A 8 -11.80 -5.14 1.65
C SER A 8 -12.20 -5.51 0.23
N ASN A 9 -11.63 -4.82 -0.76
CA ASN A 9 -11.93 -5.13 -2.16
C ASN A 9 -11.69 -6.61 -2.49
N ARG A 10 -10.51 -7.14 -2.17
CA ARG A 10 -10.18 -8.58 -2.32
C ARG A 10 -9.87 -9.18 -0.97
N VAL A 11 -10.36 -10.39 -0.75
CA VAL A 11 -9.99 -11.19 0.41
C VAL A 11 -8.83 -12.10 0.04
N PRO A 12 -7.64 -11.89 0.60
CA PRO A 12 -6.50 -12.77 0.36
C PRO A 12 -6.72 -14.09 1.09
N MET A 13 -6.99 -15.14 0.34
CA MET A 13 -7.14 -16.48 0.92
C MET A 13 -5.77 -16.99 1.40
N PRO A 14 -5.69 -17.53 2.63
CA PRO A 14 -4.49 -18.22 3.08
C PRO A 14 -4.18 -19.37 2.12
N ALA A 15 -2.90 -19.52 1.74
CA ALA A 15 -2.47 -20.60 0.88
C ALA A 15 -2.83 -21.99 1.46
N LYS A 16 -2.91 -23.02 0.59
CA LYS A 16 -3.27 -24.39 1.02
C LYS A 16 -2.32 -24.98 2.05
N ASP A 17 -1.07 -24.50 2.07
CA ASP A 17 -0.03 -24.90 3.03
C ASP A 17 -0.09 -24.11 4.36
N GLY A 18 -1.10 -23.23 4.52
CA GLY A 18 -1.26 -22.40 5.73
C GLY A 18 -0.34 -21.17 5.78
N SER A 19 0.48 -20.93 4.75
CA SER A 19 1.29 -19.72 4.69
C SER A 19 0.39 -18.47 4.58
N ALA A 20 0.82 -17.39 5.25
CA ALA A 20 0.10 -16.13 5.21
C ALA A 20 -0.02 -15.63 3.77
N ALA A 21 -1.16 -15.03 3.45
CA ALA A 21 -1.36 -14.39 2.16
C ALA A 21 -0.28 -13.32 1.91
N ALA A 22 0.16 -13.19 0.67
CA ALA A 22 1.19 -12.22 0.32
C ALA A 22 0.67 -10.77 0.49
N GLY A 23 1.38 -9.97 1.27
CA GLY A 23 1.11 -8.53 1.46
C GLY A 23 0.98 -8.13 2.93
N GLY A 24 1.66 -7.06 3.33
CA GLY A 24 1.69 -6.61 4.73
C GLY A 24 0.32 -6.29 5.32
N LEU A 25 -0.59 -5.68 4.53
CA LEU A 25 -1.96 -5.41 4.96
C LEU A 25 -2.75 -6.69 5.28
N ALA A 26 -2.62 -7.71 4.43
CA ALA A 26 -3.33 -8.97 4.64
C ALA A 26 -2.91 -9.66 5.93
N VAL A 27 -1.62 -9.64 6.23
CA VAL A 27 -1.06 -10.19 7.48
C VAL A 27 -1.59 -9.42 8.69
N ALA A 28 -1.59 -8.08 8.61
CA ALA A 28 -2.09 -7.21 9.66
C ALA A 28 -3.56 -7.47 10.02
N LEU A 29 -4.42 -7.48 8.99
CA LEU A 29 -5.85 -7.70 9.19
C LEU A 29 -6.17 -9.12 9.65
N GLN A 30 -5.41 -10.09 9.17
CA GLN A 30 -5.53 -11.48 9.65
C GLN A 30 -5.20 -11.59 11.13
N ALA A 31 -4.13 -10.94 11.59
CA ALA A 31 -3.76 -10.92 13.01
C ALA A 31 -4.86 -10.26 13.88
N ALA A 32 -5.40 -9.12 13.46
CA ALA A 32 -6.51 -8.45 14.15
C ALA A 32 -7.77 -9.33 14.25
N LEU A 33 -8.11 -10.03 13.17
CA LEU A 33 -9.23 -10.97 13.13
C LEU A 33 -8.97 -12.23 13.98
N GLN A 34 -7.75 -12.75 13.98
CA GLN A 34 -7.39 -13.90 14.81
C GLN A 34 -7.52 -13.59 16.30
N ALA A 35 -7.15 -12.39 16.72
CA ALA A 35 -7.23 -11.97 18.11
C ALA A 35 -8.68 -11.81 18.62
N ARG A 36 -9.60 -11.33 17.77
CA ARG A 36 -10.97 -10.97 18.16
C ARG A 36 -12.04 -11.97 17.68
N GLY A 37 -11.74 -12.76 16.67
CA GLY A 37 -12.71 -13.49 15.87
C GLY A 37 -13.51 -12.54 14.97
N GLY A 38 -14.14 -13.07 13.92
CA GLY A 38 -15.00 -12.25 13.09
C GLY A 38 -15.11 -12.68 11.64
N ILE A 39 -15.43 -11.72 10.78
CA ILE A 39 -15.70 -11.94 9.36
C ILE A 39 -14.71 -11.11 8.53
N TRP A 40 -14.19 -11.72 7.48
CA TRP A 40 -13.49 -10.98 6.41
C TRP A 40 -14.29 -11.13 5.12
N MET A 41 -14.90 -10.03 4.67
CA MET A 41 -15.72 -10.02 3.48
C MET A 41 -15.07 -9.26 2.34
N GLY A 42 -15.26 -9.74 1.12
CA GLY A 42 -14.88 -9.05 -0.10
C GLY A 42 -15.00 -9.91 -1.35
N TRP A 43 -14.46 -9.39 -2.46
CA TRP A 43 -14.43 -10.09 -3.73
C TRP A 43 -13.45 -11.27 -3.68
N SER A 44 -13.87 -12.42 -4.22
CA SER A 44 -13.04 -13.62 -4.36
C SER A 44 -11.83 -13.43 -5.31
N GLY A 45 -11.97 -12.50 -6.24
CA GLY A 45 -11.06 -12.29 -7.36
C GLY A 45 -11.49 -13.01 -8.64
N GLU A 46 -12.57 -13.78 -8.58
CA GLU A 46 -13.13 -14.50 -9.71
C GLU A 46 -14.34 -13.75 -10.29
N SER A 47 -14.62 -14.00 -11.57
CA SER A 47 -15.81 -13.48 -12.25
C SER A 47 -16.89 -14.56 -12.35
N SER A 48 -18.15 -14.15 -12.18
CA SER A 48 -19.33 -14.98 -12.46
C SER A 48 -19.75 -14.95 -13.95
N GLY A 49 -18.97 -14.26 -14.80
CA GLY A 49 -19.37 -13.92 -16.17
C GLY A 49 -20.53 -12.92 -16.16
N ASP A 50 -21.50 -13.10 -17.07
CA ASP A 50 -22.69 -12.25 -17.16
C ASP A 50 -23.83 -12.64 -16.20
N ARG A 51 -23.63 -13.70 -15.39
CA ARG A 51 -24.65 -14.14 -14.44
C ARG A 51 -24.51 -13.38 -13.13
N GLU A 52 -25.67 -13.07 -12.53
CA GLU A 52 -25.64 -12.52 -11.16
C GLU A 52 -24.83 -13.44 -10.24
N PRO A 53 -23.94 -12.87 -9.40
CA PRO A 53 -23.19 -13.65 -8.45
C PRO A 53 -24.12 -14.42 -7.50
N GLY A 54 -23.82 -15.69 -7.27
CA GLY A 54 -24.54 -16.55 -6.35
C GLY A 54 -24.48 -16.06 -4.89
N ALA A 55 -24.92 -16.92 -3.96
CA ALA A 55 -24.77 -16.65 -2.52
C ALA A 55 -23.28 -16.50 -2.14
N LEU A 56 -23.03 -15.82 -1.00
CA LEU A 56 -21.67 -15.72 -0.45
C LEU A 56 -21.07 -17.12 -0.22
N SER A 57 -19.85 -17.30 -0.67
CA SER A 57 -19.05 -18.48 -0.34
C SER A 57 -18.43 -18.27 1.04
N LEU A 58 -18.87 -19.06 2.03
CA LEU A 58 -18.39 -18.95 3.40
C LEU A 58 -17.35 -20.04 3.68
N LEU A 59 -16.16 -19.63 4.15
CA LEU A 59 -15.11 -20.54 4.56
C LEU A 59 -14.66 -20.19 5.98
N GLN A 60 -14.80 -21.17 6.90
CA GLN A 60 -14.33 -21.02 8.27
C GLN A 60 -12.89 -21.51 8.41
N LYS A 61 -12.00 -20.66 8.97
CA LYS A 61 -10.63 -21.03 9.38
C LYS A 61 -10.37 -20.50 10.79
N GLY A 62 -10.30 -21.39 11.76
CA GLY A 62 -10.20 -21.00 13.18
C GLY A 62 -11.44 -20.19 13.59
N ASN A 63 -11.20 -19.01 14.15
CA ASN A 63 -12.25 -18.07 14.56
C ASN A 63 -12.59 -17.01 13.50
N ILE A 64 -12.07 -17.14 12.28
CA ILE A 64 -12.34 -16.22 11.16
C ILE A 64 -13.26 -16.87 10.14
N THR A 65 -14.33 -16.18 9.77
CA THR A 65 -15.19 -16.52 8.63
C THR A 65 -14.81 -15.66 7.44
N TYR A 66 -14.32 -16.29 6.38
CA TYR A 66 -14.08 -15.63 5.08
C TYR A 66 -15.37 -15.67 4.27
N ALA A 67 -15.92 -14.50 3.95
CA ALA A 67 -17.15 -14.33 3.19
C ALA A 67 -16.80 -13.78 1.79
N LEU A 68 -16.83 -14.64 0.79
CA LEU A 68 -16.39 -14.32 -0.57
C LEU A 68 -17.57 -14.16 -1.50
N THR A 69 -17.53 -13.14 -2.34
CA THR A 69 -18.45 -12.96 -3.46
C THR A 69 -17.69 -12.82 -4.76
N ASP A 70 -18.24 -13.37 -5.85
CA ASP A 70 -17.77 -13.07 -7.19
C ASP A 70 -18.37 -11.75 -7.66
N LEU A 71 -17.83 -11.19 -8.71
CA LEU A 71 -18.38 -10.03 -9.43
C LEU A 71 -18.71 -10.45 -10.87
N THR A 72 -19.66 -9.76 -11.50
CA THR A 72 -19.89 -9.94 -12.94
C THR A 72 -18.72 -9.36 -13.74
N ASP A 73 -18.54 -9.78 -15.00
CA ASP A 73 -17.54 -9.19 -15.89
C ASP A 73 -17.74 -7.68 -16.03
N THR A 74 -18.99 -7.24 -16.13
CA THR A 74 -19.36 -5.82 -16.17
C THR A 74 -18.95 -5.09 -14.88
N ASP A 75 -19.16 -5.69 -13.70
CA ASP A 75 -18.76 -5.08 -12.43
C ASP A 75 -17.23 -5.01 -12.28
N VAL A 76 -16.51 -6.06 -12.71
CA VAL A 76 -15.04 -6.03 -12.72
C VAL A 76 -14.53 -4.92 -13.63
N GLU A 77 -15.13 -4.74 -14.82
CA GLU A 77 -14.71 -3.69 -15.76
C GLU A 77 -15.06 -2.29 -15.26
N GLU A 78 -16.30 -2.06 -14.83
CA GLU A 78 -16.75 -0.71 -14.47
C GLU A 78 -16.25 -0.27 -13.08
N TYR A 79 -16.32 -1.14 -12.07
CA TYR A 79 -15.95 -0.81 -10.69
C TYR A 79 -14.44 -0.88 -10.48
N TYR A 80 -13.83 -2.07 -10.78
CA TYR A 80 -12.44 -2.34 -10.39
C TYR A 80 -11.46 -1.75 -11.40
N ARG A 81 -11.56 -2.16 -12.70
CA ARG A 81 -10.66 -1.66 -13.75
C ARG A 81 -10.96 -0.20 -14.07
N GLY A 82 -12.23 0.16 -14.13
CA GLY A 82 -12.71 1.49 -14.46
C GLY A 82 -12.51 2.48 -13.33
N PHE A 83 -13.58 2.77 -12.55
CA PHE A 83 -13.55 3.90 -11.63
C PHE A 83 -12.47 3.82 -10.56
N ALA A 84 -12.28 2.66 -9.92
CA ALA A 84 -11.27 2.53 -8.89
C ALA A 84 -9.84 2.72 -9.43
N ASN A 85 -9.49 2.08 -10.56
CA ASN A 85 -8.10 2.04 -11.03
C ASN A 85 -7.78 3.03 -12.17
N ARG A 86 -8.77 3.54 -12.91
CA ARG A 86 -8.57 4.59 -13.92
C ARG A 86 -9.00 5.98 -13.48
N VAL A 87 -9.67 6.11 -12.31
CA VAL A 87 -10.05 7.44 -11.76
C VAL A 87 -9.42 7.66 -10.40
N LEU A 88 -9.85 6.92 -9.37
CA LEU A 88 -9.40 7.16 -8.00
C LEU A 88 -7.89 6.92 -7.81
N TRP A 89 -7.36 5.84 -8.34
CA TRP A 89 -5.93 5.52 -8.21
C TRP A 89 -5.03 6.61 -8.81
N PRO A 90 -5.18 7.03 -10.08
CA PRO A 90 -4.33 8.08 -10.64
C PRO A 90 -4.54 9.43 -9.95
N ILE A 91 -5.77 9.85 -9.61
CA ILE A 91 -6.02 11.11 -8.88
C ILE A 91 -5.29 11.11 -7.54
N CYS A 92 -5.43 10.05 -6.74
CA CYS A 92 -4.76 9.95 -5.44
C CYS A 92 -3.23 9.92 -5.56
N HIS A 93 -2.69 9.48 -6.70
CA HIS A 93 -1.26 9.49 -6.98
C HIS A 93 -0.79 10.68 -7.83
N TYR A 94 -1.63 11.70 -8.01
CA TYR A 94 -1.36 12.97 -8.72
C TYR A 94 -1.01 12.77 -10.21
N ARG A 95 -1.60 11.75 -10.82
CA ARG A 95 -1.44 11.42 -12.24
C ARG A 95 -2.72 11.74 -13.01
N LEU A 96 -3.08 13.03 -13.02
CA LEU A 96 -4.27 13.52 -13.72
C LEU A 96 -4.25 13.20 -15.22
N ASP A 97 -3.05 13.11 -15.79
CA ASP A 97 -2.80 12.72 -17.17
C ASP A 97 -3.26 11.29 -17.51
N LEU A 98 -3.47 10.44 -16.49
CA LEU A 98 -3.93 9.06 -16.62
C LEU A 98 -5.36 8.85 -16.14
N ALA A 99 -6.04 9.90 -15.68
CA ALA A 99 -7.41 9.77 -15.17
C ALA A 99 -8.43 9.79 -16.32
N GLU A 100 -9.23 8.73 -16.42
CA GLU A 100 -10.26 8.57 -17.46
C GLU A 100 -11.65 8.52 -16.82
N TYR A 101 -12.43 9.59 -17.00
CA TYR A 101 -13.77 9.71 -16.42
C TYR A 101 -14.83 9.12 -17.32
N GLY A 102 -15.57 8.13 -16.84
CA GLY A 102 -16.70 7.54 -17.51
C GLY A 102 -17.93 7.43 -16.59
N ARG A 103 -19.12 7.78 -17.13
CA ARG A 103 -20.38 7.68 -16.37
C ARG A 103 -20.74 6.22 -16.04
N LYS A 104 -20.38 5.29 -16.90
CA LYS A 104 -20.60 3.85 -16.70
C LYS A 104 -19.77 3.34 -15.53
N GLU A 105 -18.47 3.66 -15.55
CA GLU A 105 -17.52 3.25 -14.53
C GLU A 105 -17.90 3.80 -13.16
N MET A 106 -18.33 5.07 -13.13
CA MET A 106 -18.88 5.68 -11.92
C MET A 106 -20.14 4.94 -11.42
N ALA A 107 -21.10 4.68 -12.29
CA ALA A 107 -22.32 3.96 -11.93
C ALA A 107 -22.00 2.54 -11.42
N GLY A 108 -21.06 1.85 -12.06
CA GLY A 108 -20.56 0.55 -11.62
C GLY A 108 -19.92 0.59 -10.23
N TYR A 109 -19.14 1.63 -9.95
CA TYR A 109 -18.52 1.81 -8.64
C TYR A 109 -19.56 1.91 -7.50
N PHE A 110 -20.57 2.73 -7.65
CA PHE A 110 -21.65 2.83 -6.66
C PHE A 110 -22.52 1.57 -6.60
N ARG A 111 -22.81 0.95 -7.75
CA ARG A 111 -23.58 -0.30 -7.82
C ARG A 111 -22.90 -1.43 -7.05
N VAL A 112 -21.61 -1.63 -7.22
CA VAL A 112 -20.87 -2.70 -6.52
C VAL A 112 -20.79 -2.42 -5.02
N ASN A 113 -20.63 -1.17 -4.59
CA ASN A 113 -20.68 -0.83 -3.17
C ASN A 113 -22.05 -1.13 -2.55
N ARG A 114 -23.14 -0.83 -3.26
CA ARG A 114 -24.50 -1.23 -2.86
C ARG A 114 -24.64 -2.75 -2.81
N PHE A 115 -24.13 -3.46 -3.82
CA PHE A 115 -24.13 -4.92 -3.84
C PHE A 115 -23.40 -5.50 -2.62
N PHE A 116 -22.22 -4.99 -2.27
CA PHE A 116 -21.49 -5.42 -1.07
C PHE A 116 -22.29 -5.15 0.20
N ALA A 117 -22.93 -3.99 0.32
CA ALA A 117 -23.76 -3.66 1.46
C ALA A 117 -24.93 -4.66 1.63
N HIS A 118 -25.63 -4.97 0.53
CA HIS A 118 -26.73 -5.97 0.56
C HIS A 118 -26.25 -7.38 0.94
N ARG A 119 -25.05 -7.77 0.52
CA ARG A 119 -24.46 -9.07 0.87
C ARG A 119 -23.98 -9.12 2.32
N LEU A 120 -23.48 -8.00 2.83
CA LEU A 120 -22.92 -7.89 4.18
C LEU A 120 -24.02 -7.75 5.25
N ALA A 121 -25.03 -6.94 5.01
CA ALA A 121 -26.04 -6.56 6.00
C ALA A 121 -26.69 -7.74 6.74
N PRO A 122 -27.07 -8.87 6.08
CA PRO A 122 -27.64 -10.03 6.78
C PRO A 122 -26.69 -10.74 7.74
N MET A 123 -25.38 -10.48 7.66
CA MET A 123 -24.36 -11.11 8.50
C MET A 123 -23.99 -10.27 9.74
N ILE A 124 -24.45 -9.02 9.78
CA ILE A 124 -24.10 -8.05 10.82
C ILE A 124 -25.03 -8.24 12.04
N GLU A 125 -24.40 -8.40 13.20
CA GLU A 125 -25.07 -8.37 14.49
C GLU A 125 -25.01 -6.97 15.13
N PRO A 126 -25.92 -6.62 16.07
CA PRO A 126 -26.03 -5.26 16.60
C PRO A 126 -24.74 -4.68 17.22
N ASP A 127 -23.91 -5.54 17.83
CA ASP A 127 -22.67 -5.12 18.53
C ASP A 127 -21.41 -5.28 17.66
N ASP A 128 -21.53 -5.67 16.39
CA ASP A 128 -20.38 -5.82 15.50
C ASP A 128 -19.75 -4.47 15.19
N ILE A 129 -18.40 -4.49 15.09
CA ILE A 129 -17.59 -3.36 14.62
C ILE A 129 -17.21 -3.65 13.18
N ILE A 130 -17.47 -2.70 12.27
CA ILE A 130 -17.19 -2.84 10.86
C ILE A 130 -15.99 -1.97 10.50
N TRP A 131 -14.97 -2.56 9.86
CA TRP A 131 -13.76 -1.88 9.41
C TRP A 131 -13.58 -2.06 7.91
N VAL A 132 -13.79 -0.97 7.18
CA VAL A 132 -13.76 -0.91 5.71
C VAL A 132 -12.41 -0.41 5.24
N HIS A 133 -11.85 -1.07 4.25
CA HIS A 133 -10.51 -0.77 3.76
C HIS A 133 -10.49 -0.34 2.31
N ASP A 134 -9.81 0.80 2.13
CA ASP A 134 -9.28 1.32 0.88
C ASP A 134 -10.30 1.93 -0.09
N TYR A 135 -9.80 2.67 -1.05
CA TYR A 135 -10.52 3.55 -1.98
C TYR A 135 -11.61 2.87 -2.82
N HIS A 136 -11.62 1.56 -2.88
CA HIS A 136 -12.65 0.80 -3.60
C HIS A 136 -14.03 0.89 -2.93
N LEU A 137 -14.08 1.10 -1.61
CA LEU A 137 -15.27 0.91 -0.79
C LEU A 137 -15.73 2.18 -0.07
N ILE A 138 -15.37 3.36 -0.57
CA ILE A 138 -15.74 4.63 0.07
C ILE A 138 -17.25 4.78 0.28
N PRO A 139 -18.15 4.43 -0.68
CA PRO A 139 -19.60 4.58 -0.50
C PRO A 139 -20.25 3.55 0.44
N LEU A 140 -19.55 2.48 0.84
CA LEU A 140 -20.15 1.33 1.53
C LEU A 140 -20.91 1.72 2.81
N ALA A 141 -20.34 2.62 3.63
CA ALA A 141 -21.03 3.04 4.85
C ALA A 141 -22.36 3.77 4.57
N ALA A 142 -22.42 4.59 3.52
CA ALA A 142 -23.65 5.26 3.14
C ALA A 142 -24.76 4.26 2.81
N GLU A 143 -24.45 3.20 2.05
CA GLU A 143 -25.40 2.13 1.71
C GLU A 143 -25.86 1.35 2.97
N LEU A 144 -24.94 1.01 3.87
CA LEU A 144 -25.28 0.34 5.14
C LEU A 144 -26.18 1.23 6.04
N ARG A 145 -25.91 2.54 6.09
CA ARG A 145 -26.73 3.51 6.83
C ARG A 145 -28.14 3.61 6.26
N GLN A 146 -28.29 3.61 4.93
CA GLN A 146 -29.61 3.59 4.27
C GLN A 146 -30.42 2.33 4.62
N MET A 147 -29.78 1.20 4.87
CA MET A 147 -30.40 -0.03 5.37
C MET A 147 -30.75 0.01 6.87
N GLY A 148 -30.48 1.11 7.57
CA GLY A 148 -30.80 1.32 8.97
C GLY A 148 -29.76 0.77 9.96
N LEU A 149 -28.59 0.31 9.50
CA LEU A 149 -27.55 -0.19 10.38
C LEU A 149 -26.93 0.92 11.22
N LYS A 150 -26.80 0.66 12.54
CA LYS A 150 -26.30 1.61 13.54
C LYS A 150 -24.92 1.26 14.09
N ASN A 151 -24.32 0.18 13.63
CA ASN A 151 -23.02 -0.31 14.04
C ASN A 151 -21.91 0.76 13.92
N ARG A 152 -20.84 0.63 14.68
CA ARG A 152 -19.62 1.41 14.50
C ARG A 152 -18.96 1.00 13.18
N ILE A 153 -18.76 1.97 12.27
CA ILE A 153 -18.14 1.75 10.95
C ILE A 153 -16.93 2.65 10.82
N GLY A 154 -15.74 2.06 10.75
CA GLY A 154 -14.49 2.76 10.44
C GLY A 154 -14.10 2.56 8.98
N PHE A 155 -13.43 3.55 8.43
CA PHE A 155 -12.82 3.50 7.09
C PHE A 155 -11.32 3.77 7.18
N PHE A 156 -10.50 3.02 6.46
CA PHE A 156 -9.07 3.28 6.38
C PHE A 156 -8.61 3.37 4.93
N LEU A 157 -7.98 4.50 4.58
CA LEU A 157 -7.40 4.73 3.27
C LEU A 157 -5.92 4.37 3.27
N HIS A 158 -5.53 3.41 2.41
CA HIS A 158 -4.14 2.95 2.30
C HIS A 158 -3.29 3.74 1.30
N ILE A 159 -3.93 4.47 0.41
CA ILE A 159 -3.30 5.32 -0.61
C ILE A 159 -3.30 6.79 -0.17
N PRO A 160 -2.52 7.67 -0.81
CA PRO A 160 -2.53 9.09 -0.46
C PRO A 160 -3.89 9.73 -0.65
N TRP A 161 -4.23 10.71 0.21
CA TRP A 161 -5.34 11.62 -0.07
C TRP A 161 -4.81 12.88 -0.75
N PRO A 162 -5.32 13.26 -1.93
CA PRO A 162 -4.79 14.38 -2.69
C PRO A 162 -5.26 15.72 -2.13
N PRO A 163 -4.54 16.82 -2.38
CA PRO A 163 -5.01 18.17 -2.08
C PRO A 163 -6.25 18.53 -2.91
N ALA A 164 -6.99 19.51 -2.43
CA ALA A 164 -8.25 19.95 -3.04
C ALA A 164 -8.13 20.24 -4.54
N ASP A 165 -7.05 20.94 -4.98
CA ASP A 165 -6.84 21.29 -6.39
C ASP A 165 -6.81 20.06 -7.33
N ILE A 166 -6.38 18.93 -6.81
CA ILE A 166 -6.35 17.68 -7.55
C ILE A 166 -7.68 16.95 -7.43
N LEU A 167 -8.24 16.88 -6.21
CA LEU A 167 -9.46 16.12 -5.96
C LEU A 167 -10.67 16.65 -6.74
N VAL A 168 -10.83 17.99 -6.83
CA VAL A 168 -11.94 18.64 -7.54
C VAL A 168 -11.93 18.42 -9.06
N THR A 169 -10.83 17.89 -9.62
CA THR A 169 -10.80 17.50 -11.04
C THR A 169 -11.68 16.27 -11.31
N MET A 170 -12.04 15.53 -10.27
CA MET A 170 -12.96 14.41 -10.35
C MET A 170 -14.41 14.94 -10.29
N PRO A 171 -15.24 14.75 -11.32
CA PRO A 171 -16.59 15.31 -11.36
C PRO A 171 -17.51 14.93 -10.19
N VAL A 172 -17.23 13.80 -9.53
CA VAL A 172 -18.02 13.26 -8.41
C VAL A 172 -17.29 13.35 -7.07
N HIS A 173 -16.41 14.34 -6.92
CA HIS A 173 -15.63 14.52 -5.69
C HIS A 173 -16.51 14.74 -4.45
N GLU A 174 -17.66 15.43 -4.60
CA GLU A 174 -18.61 15.65 -3.49
C GLU A 174 -19.30 14.36 -3.07
N GLU A 175 -19.70 13.50 -4.01
CA GLU A 175 -20.33 12.20 -3.72
C GLU A 175 -19.36 11.28 -3.00
N ILE A 176 -18.07 11.28 -3.37
CA ILE A 176 -17.02 10.56 -2.67
C ILE A 176 -16.87 11.09 -1.25
N MET A 177 -16.85 12.42 -1.06
CA MET A 177 -16.76 13.01 0.26
C MET A 177 -18.00 12.71 1.10
N ARG A 178 -19.19 12.79 0.52
CA ARG A 178 -20.45 12.38 1.17
C ARG A 178 -20.38 10.92 1.62
N GLY A 179 -19.80 10.03 0.82
CA GLY A 179 -19.54 8.62 1.20
C GLY A 179 -18.73 8.53 2.48
N LEU A 180 -17.62 9.29 2.59
CA LEU A 180 -16.75 9.31 3.76
C LEU A 180 -17.45 9.87 5.02
N SER A 181 -18.35 10.83 4.91
CA SER A 181 -19.04 11.40 6.07
C SER A 181 -20.02 10.43 6.75
N HIS A 182 -20.27 9.25 6.18
CA HIS A 182 -21.13 8.21 6.77
C HIS A 182 -20.37 7.24 7.69
N TYR A 183 -19.05 7.31 7.73
CA TYR A 183 -18.23 6.57 8.68
C TYR A 183 -18.19 7.27 10.04
N ASP A 184 -18.01 6.51 11.12
CA ASP A 184 -17.78 7.08 12.45
C ASP A 184 -16.32 7.52 12.63
N LEU A 185 -15.38 6.81 11.96
CA LEU A 185 -13.96 7.13 11.94
C LEU A 185 -13.38 6.96 10.53
N VAL A 186 -12.65 7.97 10.05
CA VAL A 186 -11.88 7.93 8.79
C VAL A 186 -10.39 8.00 9.11
N GLY A 187 -9.63 6.98 8.74
CA GLY A 187 -8.19 6.90 8.94
C GLY A 187 -7.38 7.14 7.69
N PHE A 188 -6.32 7.90 7.82
CA PHE A 188 -5.33 8.18 6.79
C PHE A 188 -3.95 7.66 7.21
N GLN A 189 -3.03 7.53 6.24
CA GLN A 189 -1.67 7.09 6.52
C GLN A 189 -0.81 8.17 7.20
N THR A 190 -1.04 9.44 6.88
CA THR A 190 -0.18 10.52 7.37
C THR A 190 -0.98 11.76 7.77
N ASP A 191 -0.39 12.60 8.62
CA ASP A 191 -0.94 13.92 8.95
C ASP A 191 -1.10 14.80 7.72
N TYR A 192 -0.27 14.62 6.69
CA TYR A 192 -0.39 15.37 5.45
C TYR A 192 -1.65 15.02 4.68
N ASP A 193 -2.02 13.74 4.65
CA ASP A 193 -3.27 13.28 4.03
C ASP A 193 -4.48 13.83 4.79
N LEU A 194 -4.43 13.82 6.13
CA LEU A 194 -5.46 14.41 6.98
C LEU A 194 -5.59 15.94 6.77
N GLN A 195 -4.46 16.64 6.64
CA GLN A 195 -4.45 18.09 6.35
C GLN A 195 -5.04 18.38 4.95
N ASN A 196 -4.74 17.59 3.94
CA ASN A 196 -5.34 17.71 2.62
C ASN A 196 -6.86 17.47 2.66
N PHE A 197 -7.29 16.48 3.44
CA PHE A 197 -8.70 16.19 3.67
C PHE A 197 -9.43 17.39 4.32
N ALA A 198 -8.91 17.90 5.43
CA ALA A 198 -9.44 19.07 6.10
C ALA A 198 -9.43 20.33 5.20
N GLY A 199 -8.35 20.50 4.43
CA GLY A 199 -8.21 21.59 3.46
C GLY A 199 -9.26 21.55 2.36
N TYR A 200 -9.61 20.34 1.88
CA TYR A 200 -10.66 20.14 0.88
C TYR A 200 -12.04 20.52 1.44
N LEU A 201 -12.42 20.08 2.64
CA LEU A 201 -13.69 20.40 3.25
C LEU A 201 -13.92 21.92 3.36
N ARG A 202 -12.91 22.62 3.86
CA ARG A 202 -12.92 24.07 4.05
C ARG A 202 -13.00 24.81 2.72
N ARG A 203 -12.22 24.38 1.73
CA ARG A 203 -12.16 25.04 0.43
C ARG A 203 -13.48 24.95 -0.33
N GLU A 204 -14.10 23.78 -0.34
CA GLU A 204 -15.38 23.57 -1.03
C GLU A 204 -16.59 24.05 -0.21
N GLY A 205 -16.38 24.46 1.04
CA GLY A 205 -17.44 24.94 1.92
C GLY A 205 -18.48 23.86 2.28
N ILE A 206 -18.06 22.59 2.28
CA ILE A 206 -18.94 21.44 2.53
C ILE A 206 -18.74 20.81 3.91
N GLY A 207 -17.89 21.40 4.74
CA GLY A 207 -17.64 20.94 6.10
C GLY A 207 -16.48 21.68 6.75
N ASP A 208 -16.33 21.45 8.07
CA ASP A 208 -15.34 22.12 8.91
C ASP A 208 -14.59 21.12 9.81
N ASP A 209 -13.37 21.49 10.17
CA ASP A 209 -12.61 20.88 11.26
C ASP A 209 -13.06 21.50 12.59
N LEU A 210 -13.72 20.69 13.42
CA LEU A 210 -14.23 21.10 14.72
C LEU A 210 -13.18 21.00 15.85
N GLY A 211 -11.97 20.54 15.52
CA GLY A 211 -10.89 20.28 16.47
C GLY A 211 -10.97 18.87 17.09
N ASN A 212 -9.87 18.46 17.72
CA ASN A 212 -9.74 17.14 18.37
C ASN A 212 -10.03 15.94 17.45
N GLY A 213 -9.78 16.09 16.15
CA GLY A 213 -10.05 15.05 15.13
C GLY A 213 -11.53 14.91 14.76
N LEU A 214 -12.39 15.84 15.19
CA LEU A 214 -13.80 15.88 14.80
C LEU A 214 -13.99 16.76 13.58
N PHE A 215 -14.81 16.28 12.68
CA PHE A 215 -15.17 16.97 11.44
C PHE A 215 -16.69 16.95 11.25
N ASP A 216 -17.22 17.97 10.63
CA ASP A 216 -18.57 17.91 10.08
C ASP A 216 -18.54 17.99 8.56
N SER A 217 -19.46 17.32 7.91
CA SER A 217 -19.71 17.45 6.47
C SER A 217 -21.06 16.83 6.11
N HIS A 218 -21.77 17.46 5.19
CA HIS A 218 -23.08 17.00 4.72
C HIS A 218 -24.08 16.72 5.88
N GLY A 219 -24.06 17.56 6.91
CA GLY A 219 -24.92 17.44 8.08
C GLY A 219 -24.61 16.25 9.00
N ARG A 220 -23.40 15.70 8.90
CA ARG A 220 -22.91 14.60 9.74
C ARG A 220 -21.60 14.97 10.41
N THR A 221 -21.49 14.61 11.67
CA THR A 221 -20.22 14.72 12.40
C THR A 221 -19.56 13.34 12.47
N PHE A 222 -18.24 13.29 12.31
CA PHE A 222 -17.44 12.06 12.35
C PHE A 222 -16.02 12.37 12.83
N LYS A 223 -15.27 11.33 13.20
CA LYS A 223 -13.85 11.47 13.56
C LYS A 223 -12.96 11.17 12.35
N ALA A 224 -11.88 11.91 12.19
CA ALA A 224 -10.80 11.56 11.25
C ALA A 224 -9.44 11.75 11.89
N GLY A 225 -8.46 10.90 11.49
CA GLY A 225 -7.13 10.93 12.06
C GLY A 225 -6.07 10.27 11.18
N ALA A 226 -4.79 10.49 11.53
CA ALA A 226 -3.66 9.83 10.92
C ALA A 226 -3.24 8.61 11.76
N TYR A 227 -3.18 7.45 11.12
CA TYR A 227 -2.80 6.17 11.72
C TYR A 227 -1.80 5.48 10.79
N PRO A 228 -0.51 5.77 10.90
CA PRO A 228 0.50 5.18 10.03
C PRO A 228 0.62 3.68 10.25
N ILE A 229 0.38 2.88 9.20
CA ILE A 229 0.41 1.41 9.30
C ILE A 229 1.83 0.90 9.49
N GLY A 230 2.04 0.02 10.49
CA GLY A 230 3.27 -0.70 10.75
C GLY A 230 3.38 -2.03 10.01
N ILE A 231 4.41 -2.79 10.38
CA ILE A 231 4.59 -4.21 10.01
C ILE A 231 4.78 -5.02 11.29
N GLU A 232 4.75 -6.34 11.21
CA GLU A 232 5.17 -7.24 12.31
C GLU A 232 6.70 -7.21 12.44
N THR A 233 7.26 -6.11 12.97
CA THR A 233 8.69 -5.79 12.88
C THR A 233 9.59 -6.88 13.44
N ALA A 234 9.36 -7.33 14.67
CA ALA A 234 10.18 -8.37 15.30
C ALA A 234 10.09 -9.70 14.56
N ALA A 235 8.88 -10.15 14.24
CA ALA A 235 8.67 -11.39 13.50
C ALA A 235 9.28 -11.34 12.10
N PHE A 236 9.24 -10.18 11.43
CA PHE A 236 9.87 -10.03 10.11
C PHE A 236 11.40 -10.03 10.19
N ALA A 237 12.00 -9.47 11.24
CA ALA A 237 13.44 -9.51 11.46
C ALA A 237 13.94 -10.95 11.65
N GLU A 238 13.30 -11.73 12.53
CA GLU A 238 13.60 -13.17 12.72
C GLU A 238 13.41 -13.98 11.44
N PHE A 239 12.33 -13.69 10.71
CA PHE A 239 12.05 -14.33 9.43
C PHE A 239 13.13 -14.04 8.40
N ALA A 240 13.61 -12.79 8.30
CA ALA A 240 14.68 -12.41 7.37
C ALA A 240 16.04 -13.01 7.75
N GLU A 241 16.33 -13.16 9.03
CA GLU A 241 17.52 -13.84 9.51
C GLU A 241 17.53 -15.32 9.08
N SER A 242 16.43 -16.04 9.31
CA SER A 242 16.29 -17.44 8.87
C SER A 242 16.36 -17.58 7.35
N ALA A 243 15.77 -16.63 6.63
CA ALA A 243 15.72 -16.58 5.17
C ALA A 243 17.10 -16.37 4.52
N ALA A 244 18.09 -15.86 5.24
CA ALA A 244 19.45 -15.69 4.74
C ALA A 244 20.07 -17.04 4.27
N ASN A 245 19.62 -18.16 4.83
CA ASN A 245 20.08 -19.51 4.46
C ASN A 245 19.27 -20.11 3.28
N ASN A 246 18.29 -19.42 2.75
CA ASN A 246 17.53 -19.91 1.59
C ASN A 246 18.44 -20.15 0.39
N VAL A 247 18.23 -21.28 -0.32
CA VAL A 247 19.07 -21.70 -1.46
C VAL A 247 19.15 -20.62 -2.55
N MET A 248 18.04 -19.91 -2.83
CA MET A 248 18.03 -18.85 -3.84
C MET A 248 18.82 -17.63 -3.38
N VAL A 249 18.71 -17.26 -2.11
CA VAL A 249 19.49 -16.14 -1.52
C VAL A 249 20.98 -16.47 -1.57
N GLN A 250 21.38 -17.70 -1.20
CA GLN A 250 22.77 -18.14 -1.27
C GLN A 250 23.30 -18.19 -2.72
N LYS A 251 22.48 -18.63 -3.67
CA LYS A 251 22.84 -18.55 -5.11
C LYS A 251 23.04 -17.11 -5.56
N THR A 252 22.16 -16.20 -5.13
CA THR A 252 22.27 -14.78 -5.45
C THR A 252 23.56 -14.19 -4.84
N ARG A 253 23.85 -14.47 -3.57
CA ARG A 253 25.09 -14.06 -2.89
C ARG A 253 26.33 -14.47 -3.67
N ARG A 254 26.43 -15.75 -4.07
CA ARG A 254 27.55 -16.24 -4.88
C ARG A 254 27.64 -15.55 -6.25
N SER A 255 26.51 -15.26 -6.88
CA SER A 255 26.46 -14.64 -8.21
C SER A 255 26.83 -13.16 -8.24
N ILE A 256 26.84 -12.50 -7.08
CA ILE A 256 27.27 -11.09 -6.93
C ILE A 256 28.63 -11.00 -6.24
N GLU A 257 29.34 -12.10 -6.06
CA GLU A 257 30.56 -12.23 -5.28
C GLU A 257 31.48 -11.00 -5.39
N GLY A 258 31.80 -10.39 -4.23
CA GLY A 258 32.63 -9.18 -4.15
C GLY A 258 31.96 -7.87 -4.63
N ARG A 259 30.66 -7.89 -4.97
CA ARG A 259 29.89 -6.72 -5.40
C ARG A 259 28.83 -6.34 -4.37
N ASP A 260 28.59 -5.05 -4.24
CA ASP A 260 27.45 -4.53 -3.50
C ASP A 260 26.14 -4.74 -4.27
N MET A 261 25.05 -5.02 -3.57
CA MET A 261 23.73 -5.15 -4.16
C MET A 261 22.82 -4.00 -3.74
N ILE A 262 22.25 -3.33 -4.73
CA ILE A 262 21.11 -2.43 -4.56
C ILE A 262 19.85 -3.25 -4.87
N ILE A 263 18.79 -3.10 -4.08
CA ILE A 263 17.52 -3.79 -4.31
C ILE A 263 16.36 -2.80 -4.39
N GLY A 264 15.51 -2.98 -5.40
CA GLY A 264 14.20 -2.33 -5.53
C GLY A 264 13.12 -3.39 -5.72
N VAL A 265 12.05 -3.32 -4.94
CA VAL A 265 10.94 -4.27 -5.02
C VAL A 265 9.63 -3.50 -5.01
N ASP A 266 8.90 -3.55 -6.11
CA ASP A 266 7.60 -2.93 -6.24
C ASP A 266 6.75 -3.69 -7.25
N ARG A 267 5.44 -3.71 -7.06
CA ARG A 267 4.54 -4.09 -8.14
C ARG A 267 4.79 -3.20 -9.36
N LEU A 268 4.58 -3.73 -10.54
CA LEU A 268 4.59 -2.90 -11.75
C LEU A 268 3.47 -1.86 -11.65
N ASP A 269 3.83 -0.61 -11.39
CA ASP A 269 2.90 0.51 -11.19
C ASP A 269 3.61 1.83 -11.47
N TYR A 270 2.98 2.71 -12.23
CA TYR A 270 3.55 4.00 -12.60
C TYR A 270 3.81 4.93 -11.40
N SER A 271 3.09 4.75 -10.29
CA SER A 271 3.32 5.52 -9.06
C SER A 271 4.63 5.16 -8.36
N LYS A 272 5.25 4.02 -8.72
CA LYS A 272 6.43 3.49 -8.01
C LYS A 272 7.78 4.04 -8.48
N GLY A 273 7.81 4.89 -9.52
CA GLY A 273 9.02 5.56 -9.97
C GLY A 273 10.11 4.62 -10.49
N ILE A 274 9.72 3.49 -11.10
CA ILE A 274 10.68 2.44 -11.51
C ILE A 274 11.58 2.94 -12.62
N ILE A 275 11.04 3.68 -13.60
CA ILE A 275 11.83 4.25 -14.70
C ILE A 275 12.85 5.25 -14.17
N GLN A 276 12.42 6.20 -13.35
CA GLN A 276 13.29 7.21 -12.72
C GLN A 276 14.40 6.56 -11.88
N ARG A 277 14.11 5.44 -11.26
CA ARG A 277 15.05 4.64 -10.47
C ARG A 277 16.12 4.01 -11.35
N LEU A 278 15.77 3.48 -12.51
CA LEU A 278 16.72 2.94 -13.49
C LEU A 278 17.58 4.04 -14.09
N GLU A 279 17.00 5.20 -14.38
CA GLU A 279 17.73 6.38 -14.87
C GLU A 279 18.74 6.89 -13.82
N ALA A 280 18.33 6.96 -12.55
CA ALA A 280 19.21 7.37 -11.46
C ALA A 280 20.37 6.38 -11.25
N PHE A 281 20.12 5.08 -11.40
CA PHE A 281 21.18 4.07 -11.31
C PHE A 281 22.16 4.16 -12.50
N GLU A 282 21.68 4.35 -13.72
CA GLU A 282 22.50 4.62 -14.89
C GLU A 282 23.36 5.88 -14.69
N ARG A 283 22.75 6.97 -14.22
CA ARG A 283 23.43 8.22 -13.91
C ARG A 283 24.51 8.04 -12.85
N PHE A 284 24.19 7.26 -11.79
CA PHE A 284 25.15 6.92 -10.75
C PHE A 284 26.39 6.22 -11.34
N LEU A 285 26.23 5.19 -12.16
CA LEU A 285 27.36 4.46 -12.76
C LEU A 285 28.15 5.31 -13.75
N SER A 286 27.49 6.18 -14.50
CA SER A 286 28.14 7.09 -15.45
C SER A 286 28.98 8.17 -14.76
N SER A 287 28.46 8.71 -13.65
CA SER A 287 29.15 9.75 -12.87
C SER A 287 30.23 9.18 -11.94
N ASN A 288 30.20 7.88 -11.64
CA ASN A 288 31.09 7.22 -10.71
C ASN A 288 31.69 5.93 -11.33
N PRO A 289 32.56 6.01 -12.33
CA PRO A 289 33.11 4.83 -13.03
C PRO A 289 33.81 3.82 -12.09
N ALA A 290 34.30 4.28 -10.94
CA ALA A 290 34.93 3.43 -9.92
C ALA A 290 33.98 2.36 -9.33
N TYR A 291 32.65 2.52 -9.46
CA TYR A 291 31.65 1.54 -9.03
C TYR A 291 31.21 0.58 -10.14
N GLN A 292 31.63 0.79 -11.38
CA GLN A 292 31.41 -0.18 -12.46
C GLN A 292 32.08 -1.51 -12.09
N ASN A 293 31.38 -2.60 -12.36
CA ASN A 293 31.74 -3.97 -11.96
C ASN A 293 31.84 -4.19 -10.42
N LYS A 294 31.43 -3.24 -9.60
CA LYS A 294 31.41 -3.36 -8.12
C LYS A 294 30.01 -3.34 -7.52
N VAL A 295 29.01 -2.94 -8.29
CA VAL A 295 27.63 -2.82 -7.84
C VAL A 295 26.68 -3.48 -8.83
N THR A 296 25.70 -4.22 -8.34
CA THR A 296 24.61 -4.76 -9.16
C THR A 296 23.27 -4.30 -8.57
N TYR A 297 22.38 -3.84 -9.43
CA TYR A 297 21.02 -3.48 -9.06
C TYR A 297 20.05 -4.59 -9.39
N LEU A 298 19.36 -5.12 -8.37
CA LEU A 298 18.28 -6.09 -8.51
C LEU A 298 16.93 -5.37 -8.43
N GLN A 299 16.21 -5.29 -9.55
CA GLN A 299 14.84 -4.80 -9.60
C GLN A 299 13.86 -5.97 -9.73
N VAL A 300 13.01 -6.15 -8.71
CA VAL A 300 11.93 -7.13 -8.71
C VAL A 300 10.61 -6.40 -8.90
N THR A 301 9.92 -6.72 -9.98
CA THR A 301 8.69 -6.01 -10.37
C THR A 301 7.65 -7.00 -10.87
N PRO A 302 6.93 -7.70 -9.95
CA PRO A 302 5.86 -8.60 -10.35
C PRO A 302 4.78 -7.85 -11.10
N LYS A 303 4.22 -8.52 -12.12
CA LYS A 303 3.10 -7.98 -12.89
C LYS A 303 1.93 -7.65 -11.99
N SER A 304 1.29 -6.53 -12.23
CA SER A 304 0.08 -6.08 -11.56
C SER A 304 -0.84 -5.47 -12.60
N ARG A 305 -2.14 -5.71 -12.48
CA ARG A 305 -3.15 -5.08 -13.36
C ARG A 305 -2.80 -5.19 -14.84
N SER A 306 -2.29 -6.36 -15.26
CA SER A 306 -1.77 -6.60 -16.63
C SER A 306 -2.79 -6.41 -17.75
N GLU A 307 -4.05 -6.25 -17.40
CA GLU A 307 -5.19 -6.04 -18.31
C GLU A 307 -5.45 -4.54 -18.60
N VAL A 308 -4.67 -3.64 -17.96
CA VAL A 308 -4.74 -2.19 -18.17
C VAL A 308 -3.59 -1.78 -19.07
N PRO A 309 -3.84 -1.15 -20.24
CA PRO A 309 -2.83 -0.88 -21.28
C PRO A 309 -1.59 -0.11 -20.80
N GLU A 310 -1.76 0.83 -19.86
CA GLU A 310 -0.69 1.65 -19.30
C GLU A 310 0.36 0.79 -18.57
N TYR A 311 -0.07 -0.29 -17.93
CA TYR A 311 0.84 -1.21 -17.23
C TYR A 311 1.61 -2.11 -18.20
N GLU A 312 0.99 -2.53 -19.32
CA GLU A 312 1.69 -3.26 -20.38
C GLU A 312 2.75 -2.38 -21.04
N HIS A 313 2.41 -1.14 -21.36
CA HIS A 313 3.35 -0.16 -21.92
C HIS A 313 4.52 0.06 -20.94
N MET A 314 4.24 0.29 -19.68
CA MET A 314 5.26 0.45 -18.62
C MET A 314 6.19 -0.78 -18.53
N GLN A 315 5.64 -1.99 -18.64
CA GLN A 315 6.46 -3.22 -18.62
C GLN A 315 7.50 -3.23 -19.76
N LYS A 316 7.09 -2.82 -20.96
CA LYS A 316 7.98 -2.70 -22.13
C LYS A 316 9.06 -1.66 -21.86
N MET A 317 8.69 -0.46 -21.40
CA MET A 317 9.63 0.61 -21.08
C MET A 317 10.68 0.19 -20.04
N VAL A 318 10.26 -0.48 -18.96
CA VAL A 318 11.21 -0.96 -17.92
C VAL A 318 12.19 -1.99 -18.48
N ALA A 319 11.70 -2.94 -19.29
CA ALA A 319 12.54 -3.96 -19.91
C ALA A 319 13.53 -3.35 -20.92
N GLU A 320 13.08 -2.42 -21.76
CA GLU A 320 13.90 -1.69 -22.71
C GLU A 320 14.99 -0.85 -22.02
N GLN A 321 14.62 -0.10 -20.98
CA GLN A 321 15.56 0.72 -20.22
C GLN A 321 16.64 -0.16 -19.56
N ALA A 322 16.23 -1.26 -18.90
CA ALA A 322 17.18 -2.19 -18.27
C ALA A 322 18.11 -2.82 -19.32
N GLY A 323 17.57 -3.24 -20.47
CA GLY A 323 18.35 -3.80 -21.60
C GLY A 323 19.33 -2.79 -22.17
N ARG A 324 18.91 -1.54 -22.35
CA ARG A 324 19.77 -0.44 -22.85
C ARG A 324 20.94 -0.15 -21.90
N VAL A 325 20.67 -0.03 -20.60
CA VAL A 325 21.73 0.21 -19.61
C VAL A 325 22.71 -0.96 -19.55
N ASN A 326 22.21 -2.20 -19.56
CA ASN A 326 23.04 -3.39 -19.54
C ASN A 326 23.92 -3.50 -20.81
N GLY A 327 23.39 -3.16 -21.99
CA GLY A 327 24.16 -3.16 -23.24
C GLY A 327 25.18 -2.03 -23.33
N ALA A 328 24.93 -0.88 -22.71
CA ALA A 328 25.82 0.28 -22.74
C ALA A 328 26.97 0.20 -21.74
N ILE A 329 26.73 -0.35 -20.55
CA ILE A 329 27.67 -0.28 -19.41
C ILE A 329 28.18 -1.67 -19.00
N GLY A 330 27.37 -2.73 -19.23
CA GLY A 330 27.68 -4.08 -18.80
C GLY A 330 28.92 -4.68 -19.50
N THR A 331 29.48 -5.71 -18.87
CA THR A 331 30.58 -6.50 -19.42
C THR A 331 30.18 -7.96 -19.54
N VAL A 332 31.03 -8.84 -20.10
CA VAL A 332 30.73 -10.26 -20.27
C VAL A 332 30.48 -10.95 -18.91
N ASP A 333 31.14 -10.52 -17.86
CA ASP A 333 31.09 -11.09 -16.51
C ASP A 333 30.25 -10.29 -15.51
N TRP A 334 29.71 -9.15 -15.93
CA TRP A 334 28.92 -8.28 -15.07
C TRP A 334 27.68 -7.69 -15.76
N VAL A 335 26.53 -7.90 -15.15
CA VAL A 335 25.24 -7.32 -15.53
C VAL A 335 24.84 -6.26 -14.51
N PRO A 336 24.87 -4.97 -14.88
CA PRO A 336 24.51 -3.86 -13.97
C PRO A 336 23.12 -3.99 -13.36
N ILE A 337 22.10 -4.26 -14.18
CA ILE A 337 20.71 -4.36 -13.77
C ILE A 337 20.18 -5.78 -13.97
N ARG A 338 19.78 -6.42 -12.88
CA ARG A 338 19.05 -7.69 -12.89
C ARG A 338 17.57 -7.39 -12.74
N TYR A 339 16.85 -7.43 -13.84
CA TYR A 339 15.42 -7.18 -13.88
C TYR A 339 14.61 -8.49 -13.81
N VAL A 340 13.71 -8.59 -12.80
CA VAL A 340 12.88 -9.77 -12.56
C VAL A 340 11.41 -9.35 -12.54
N ASN A 341 10.66 -9.67 -13.57
CA ASN A 341 9.25 -9.28 -13.72
C ASN A 341 8.27 -10.38 -13.29
N ARG A 342 8.58 -11.10 -12.22
CA ARG A 342 7.75 -12.15 -11.66
C ARG A 342 7.71 -12.07 -10.15
N SER A 343 6.69 -12.66 -9.55
CA SER A 343 6.59 -12.78 -8.10
C SER A 343 7.73 -13.64 -7.55
N ILE A 344 8.30 -13.19 -6.45
CA ILE A 344 9.28 -13.91 -5.63
C ILE A 344 8.61 -14.17 -4.28
N SER A 345 8.83 -15.34 -3.70
CA SER A 345 8.25 -15.67 -2.40
C SER A 345 8.75 -14.72 -1.30
N ARG A 346 7.91 -14.48 -0.29
CA ARG A 346 8.23 -13.60 0.85
C ARG A 346 9.53 -14.00 1.53
N ASN A 347 9.78 -15.31 1.68
CA ASN A 347 11.01 -15.84 2.26
C ASN A 347 12.24 -15.43 1.46
N VAL A 348 12.23 -15.61 0.14
CA VAL A 348 13.36 -15.20 -0.71
C VAL A 348 13.55 -13.68 -0.68
N LEU A 349 12.46 -12.89 -0.73
CA LEU A 349 12.54 -11.43 -0.66
C LEU A 349 13.16 -10.94 0.66
N ALA A 350 12.75 -11.48 1.80
CA ALA A 350 13.29 -11.11 3.10
C ALA A 350 14.81 -11.37 3.17
N GLY A 351 15.26 -12.53 2.68
CA GLY A 351 16.69 -12.82 2.59
C GLY A 351 17.45 -11.93 1.60
N LEU A 352 16.83 -11.52 0.50
CA LEU A 352 17.42 -10.59 -0.46
C LEU A 352 17.49 -9.16 0.11
N TYR A 353 16.50 -8.70 0.91
CA TYR A 353 16.58 -7.44 1.64
C TYR A 353 17.77 -7.44 2.61
N ARG A 354 17.95 -8.54 3.37
CA ARG A 354 19.09 -8.70 4.30
C ARG A 354 20.44 -8.74 3.58
N LEU A 355 20.50 -9.24 2.36
CA LEU A 355 21.72 -9.29 1.55
C LEU A 355 22.10 -7.94 0.93
N ALA A 356 21.12 -7.05 0.70
CA ALA A 356 21.33 -5.83 -0.06
C ALA A 356 21.98 -4.72 0.77
N THR A 357 23.02 -4.12 0.22
CA THR A 357 23.72 -2.95 0.81
C THR A 357 22.83 -1.70 0.77
N ILE A 358 22.01 -1.54 -0.28
CA ILE A 358 21.06 -0.43 -0.40
C ILE A 358 19.66 -0.95 -0.72
N GLY A 359 18.68 -0.52 0.06
CA GLY A 359 17.26 -0.57 -0.32
C GLY A 359 16.88 0.71 -1.05
N LEU A 360 16.45 0.59 -2.31
CA LEU A 360 16.11 1.73 -3.16
C LEU A 360 14.59 1.76 -3.36
N VAL A 361 13.91 2.60 -2.58
CA VAL A 361 12.44 2.70 -2.52
C VAL A 361 12.04 4.13 -2.88
N THR A 362 11.77 4.38 -4.15
CA THR A 362 11.59 5.73 -4.68
C THR A 362 10.27 5.92 -5.43
N PRO A 363 9.09 5.63 -4.79
CA PRO A 363 7.83 5.92 -5.43
C PRO A 363 7.69 7.41 -5.72
N LEU A 364 7.00 7.74 -6.83
CA LEU A 364 6.62 9.12 -7.15
C LEU A 364 5.62 9.65 -6.12
N ARG A 365 4.77 8.75 -5.60
CA ARG A 365 3.87 8.96 -4.47
C ARG A 365 3.39 7.62 -3.92
N ASP A 366 3.28 7.52 -2.60
CA ASP A 366 2.77 6.32 -1.93
C ASP A 366 2.15 6.69 -0.58
N GLY A 367 1.07 6.02 -0.19
CA GLY A 367 0.43 6.25 1.11
C GLY A 367 1.38 5.96 2.28
N MET A 368 2.02 4.79 2.26
CA MET A 368 3.02 4.40 3.27
C MET A 368 4.29 3.84 2.62
N ASN A 369 4.22 2.74 1.92
CA ASN A 369 5.26 1.88 1.38
C ASN A 369 5.88 0.95 2.44
N LEU A 370 5.27 -0.21 2.60
CA LEU A 370 5.72 -1.21 3.59
C LEU A 370 7.06 -1.86 3.22
N VAL A 371 7.45 -1.87 1.93
CA VAL A 371 8.76 -2.40 1.50
C VAL A 371 9.92 -1.65 2.16
N ALA A 372 9.78 -0.33 2.37
CA ALA A 372 10.79 0.46 3.09
C ALA A 372 10.93 -0.02 4.54
N LYS A 373 9.81 -0.31 5.22
CA LYS A 373 9.79 -0.85 6.60
C LYS A 373 10.35 -2.27 6.65
N GLU A 374 9.94 -3.14 5.71
CA GLU A 374 10.44 -4.51 5.58
C GLU A 374 11.95 -4.56 5.31
N TYR A 375 12.47 -3.65 4.45
CA TYR A 375 13.89 -3.56 4.20
C TYR A 375 14.68 -3.23 5.47
N VAL A 376 14.24 -2.26 6.26
CA VAL A 376 14.90 -1.89 7.53
C VAL A 376 14.85 -3.03 8.53
N ALA A 377 13.70 -3.67 8.70
CA ALA A 377 13.53 -4.78 9.64
C ALA A 377 14.36 -6.02 9.25
N ALA A 378 14.61 -6.23 7.95
CA ALA A 378 15.37 -7.38 7.47
C ALA A 378 16.89 -7.26 7.70
N GLN A 379 17.42 -6.08 8.02
CA GLN A 379 18.86 -5.84 8.04
C GLN A 379 19.57 -6.58 9.19
N ASP A 380 20.85 -6.87 8.94
CA ASP A 380 21.77 -7.41 9.96
C ASP A 380 22.22 -6.26 10.89
N PRO A 381 21.96 -6.32 12.20
CA PRO A 381 22.38 -5.29 13.15
C PRO A 381 23.89 -4.99 13.13
N ASP A 382 24.70 -5.99 12.88
CA ASP A 382 26.15 -5.84 12.83
C ASP A 382 26.64 -5.16 11.55
N ARG A 383 25.91 -5.34 10.44
CA ARG A 383 26.27 -4.78 9.12
C ARG A 383 25.04 -4.31 8.35
N PRO A 384 24.26 -3.35 8.89
CA PRO A 384 23.04 -2.92 8.22
C PRO A 384 23.35 -2.21 6.90
N GLY A 385 22.42 -2.32 5.96
CA GLY A 385 22.41 -1.55 4.72
C GLY A 385 21.87 -0.15 4.92
N VAL A 386 21.75 0.59 3.82
CA VAL A 386 21.24 1.96 3.78
C VAL A 386 19.90 1.98 3.04
N LEU A 387 18.91 2.67 3.60
CA LEU A 387 17.65 2.93 2.91
C LEU A 387 17.73 4.27 2.16
N VAL A 388 17.56 4.25 0.83
CA VAL A 388 17.31 5.42 0.00
C VAL A 388 15.82 5.47 -0.28
N LEU A 389 15.14 6.50 0.23
CA LEU A 389 13.69 6.58 0.29
C LEU A 389 13.16 7.86 -0.34
N SER A 390 12.11 7.74 -1.16
CA SER A 390 11.38 8.90 -1.67
C SER A 390 10.76 9.69 -0.53
N ARG A 391 10.97 11.01 -0.53
CA ARG A 391 10.30 11.94 0.38
C ARG A 391 8.77 11.98 0.22
N PHE A 392 8.24 11.38 -0.86
CA PHE A 392 6.81 11.30 -1.18
C PHE A 392 6.16 9.97 -0.78
N ALA A 393 6.89 9.09 -0.10
CA ALA A 393 6.33 7.94 0.59
C ALA A 393 5.92 8.33 2.01
N GLY A 394 4.79 7.82 2.51
CA GLY A 394 4.38 8.05 3.91
C GLY A 394 5.45 7.62 4.91
N ALA A 395 6.13 6.49 4.64
CA ALA A 395 7.22 5.97 5.45
C ALA A 395 8.39 6.97 5.65
N ALA A 396 8.57 7.95 4.76
CA ALA A 396 9.60 8.99 4.92
C ALA A 396 9.36 9.91 6.13
N ARG A 397 8.12 9.94 6.64
CA ARG A 397 7.78 10.71 7.85
C ARG A 397 8.23 10.01 9.13
N GLU A 398 8.39 8.70 9.06
CA GLU A 398 8.75 7.84 10.19
C GLU A 398 10.22 7.42 10.15
N LEU A 399 10.74 7.01 8.99
CA LEU A 399 12.08 6.45 8.81
C LEU A 399 13.15 7.55 8.65
N LYS A 400 13.41 8.29 9.71
CA LYS A 400 14.31 9.47 9.71
C LYS A 400 15.78 9.15 9.44
N GLY A 401 16.21 7.90 9.62
CA GLY A 401 17.55 7.43 9.28
C GLY A 401 17.77 7.21 7.77
N ALA A 402 16.73 7.22 6.94
CA ALA A 402 16.84 7.05 5.49
C ALA A 402 17.54 8.24 4.81
N LEU A 403 18.17 7.98 3.67
CA LEU A 403 18.58 9.03 2.74
C LEU A 403 17.35 9.42 1.91
N LEU A 404 16.77 10.58 2.23
CA LEU A 404 15.57 11.06 1.56
C LEU A 404 15.92 11.71 0.21
N VAL A 405 15.24 11.28 -0.85
CA VAL A 405 15.41 11.77 -2.20
C VAL A 405 14.10 12.29 -2.80
N ASN A 406 14.21 13.20 -3.76
CA ASN A 406 13.13 13.51 -4.68
C ASN A 406 13.24 12.57 -5.90
N PRO A 407 12.30 11.64 -6.13
CA PRO A 407 12.40 10.68 -7.24
C PRO A 407 12.36 11.33 -8.63
N TYR A 408 11.95 12.58 -8.75
CA TYR A 408 12.03 13.36 -10.00
C TYR A 408 13.42 13.96 -10.23
N ASP A 409 14.28 13.98 -9.20
CA ASP A 409 15.67 14.43 -9.28
C ASP A 409 16.58 13.21 -9.44
N VAL A 410 16.86 12.88 -10.70
CA VAL A 410 17.72 11.76 -11.09
C VAL A 410 19.13 11.92 -10.54
N GLU A 411 19.67 13.14 -10.60
CA GLU A 411 21.02 13.47 -10.10
C GLU A 411 21.10 13.33 -8.58
N GLY A 412 20.13 13.90 -7.86
CA GLY A 412 20.06 13.80 -6.39
C GLY A 412 19.92 12.35 -5.92
N THR A 413 19.16 11.51 -6.66
CA THR A 413 19.04 10.09 -6.37
C THR A 413 20.35 9.33 -6.65
N ALA A 414 21.04 9.64 -7.76
CA ALA A 414 22.36 9.07 -8.07
C ALA A 414 23.39 9.40 -7.00
N ASN A 415 23.42 10.66 -6.53
CA ASN A 415 24.30 11.11 -5.45
C ASN A 415 23.98 10.40 -4.11
N ALA A 416 22.71 10.14 -3.81
CA ALA A 416 22.30 9.37 -2.63
C ALA A 416 22.80 7.92 -2.70
N LEU A 417 22.79 7.29 -3.88
CA LEU A 417 23.37 5.95 -4.08
C LEU A 417 24.89 5.95 -3.79
N ALA A 418 25.63 6.92 -4.36
CA ALA A 418 27.06 7.07 -4.12
C ALA A 418 27.35 7.26 -2.62
N ARG A 419 26.61 8.16 -1.95
CA ARG A 419 26.71 8.40 -0.51
C ARG A 419 26.43 7.14 0.31
N GLY A 420 25.37 6.41 -0.02
CA GLY A 420 24.97 5.20 0.69
C GLY A 420 26.04 4.10 0.61
N LEU A 421 26.63 3.90 -0.56
CA LEU A 421 27.73 2.93 -0.77
C LEU A 421 29.03 3.33 -0.06
N ALA A 422 29.31 4.63 0.03
CA ALA A 422 30.51 5.15 0.71
C ALA A 422 30.33 5.34 2.22
N MET A 423 29.12 5.10 2.76
CA MET A 423 28.78 5.35 4.17
C MET A 423 29.55 4.42 5.10
N SER A 424 30.13 4.99 6.18
CA SER A 424 30.82 4.21 7.19
C SER A 424 29.87 3.23 7.89
N LEU A 425 30.41 2.14 8.42
CA LEU A 425 29.62 1.16 9.16
C LEU A 425 28.97 1.77 10.42
N GLU A 426 29.67 2.67 11.09
CA GLU A 426 29.18 3.40 12.25
C GLU A 426 27.93 4.22 11.90
N GLU A 427 28.01 5.09 10.86
CA GLU A 427 26.84 5.88 10.41
C GLU A 427 25.68 4.99 9.96
N ARG A 428 25.95 3.85 9.30
CA ARG A 428 24.89 2.89 8.91
C ARG A 428 24.18 2.31 10.12
N ARG A 429 24.92 1.93 11.17
CA ARG A 429 24.37 1.39 12.41
C ARG A 429 23.49 2.43 13.14
N ASP A 430 23.97 3.65 13.26
CA ASP A 430 23.21 4.72 13.92
C ASP A 430 21.89 5.00 13.21
N ARG A 431 21.93 5.13 11.88
CA ARG A 431 20.74 5.35 11.07
C ARG A 431 19.77 4.18 11.13
N TRP A 432 20.27 2.97 11.03
CA TRP A 432 19.46 1.78 11.11
C TRP A 432 18.82 1.62 12.51
N SER A 433 19.58 1.81 13.59
CA SER A 433 19.08 1.69 14.97
C SER A 433 17.92 2.66 15.22
N MET A 434 18.05 3.91 14.80
CA MET A 434 16.98 4.92 14.89
C MET A 434 15.69 4.46 14.18
N MET A 435 15.82 3.91 12.97
CA MET A 435 14.65 3.43 12.22
C MET A 435 14.05 2.16 12.84
N MET A 436 14.90 1.24 13.29
CA MET A 436 14.43 -0.02 13.88
C MET A 436 13.74 0.18 15.22
N GLU A 437 14.24 1.09 16.06
CA GLU A 437 13.59 1.48 17.32
C GLU A 437 12.17 2.03 17.07
N HIS A 438 12.04 2.90 16.06
CA HIS A 438 10.72 3.40 15.64
C HIS A 438 9.81 2.27 15.18
N LEU A 439 10.29 1.35 14.32
CA LEU A 439 9.48 0.25 13.80
C LEU A 439 9.04 -0.73 14.89
N LEU A 440 9.87 -0.99 15.89
CA LEU A 440 9.54 -1.86 17.01
C LEU A 440 8.48 -1.25 17.92
N SER A 441 8.48 0.08 18.10
CA SER A 441 7.52 0.80 18.92
C SER A 441 6.22 1.18 18.19
N HIS A 442 6.18 1.08 16.85
CA HIS A 442 5.06 1.43 16.00
C HIS A 442 4.76 0.31 15.00
N ASP A 443 4.51 -0.87 15.54
CA ASP A 443 4.20 -2.05 14.74
C ASP A 443 2.74 -2.07 14.28
N VAL A 444 2.38 -3.10 13.55
CA VAL A 444 1.03 -3.26 13.02
C VAL A 444 -0.02 -3.55 14.09
N SER A 445 0.37 -4.12 15.23
CA SER A 445 -0.54 -4.38 16.35
C SER A 445 -1.00 -3.06 16.97
N LEU A 446 -0.05 -2.16 17.22
CA LEU A 446 -0.35 -0.81 17.72
C LEU A 446 -1.22 -0.02 16.74
N TRP A 447 -0.98 -0.15 15.41
CA TRP A 447 -1.85 0.46 14.41
C TRP A 447 -3.30 -0.01 14.53
N CYS A 448 -3.52 -1.33 14.65
CA CYS A 448 -4.85 -1.91 14.84
C CYS A 448 -5.51 -1.44 16.13
N GLU A 449 -4.76 -1.45 17.24
CA GLU A 449 -5.25 -1.06 18.56
C GLU A 449 -5.67 0.42 18.58
N ASN A 450 -4.84 1.30 18.04
CA ASN A 450 -5.12 2.73 18.01
C ASN A 450 -6.36 3.03 17.17
N PHE A 451 -6.44 2.49 15.96
CA PHE A 451 -7.58 2.72 15.08
C PHE A 451 -8.89 2.15 15.68
N LEU A 452 -8.88 0.90 16.11
CA LEU A 452 -10.08 0.25 16.67
C LEU A 452 -10.47 0.85 18.03
N GLY A 453 -9.50 1.25 18.85
CA GLY A 453 -9.76 1.97 20.11
C GLY A 453 -10.46 3.30 19.87
N ASP A 454 -9.97 4.08 18.91
CA ASP A 454 -10.59 5.34 18.51
C ASP A 454 -11.96 5.15 17.85
N LEU A 455 -12.16 4.08 17.08
CA LEU A 455 -13.45 3.77 16.47
C LEU A 455 -14.51 3.41 17.53
N VAL A 456 -14.16 2.62 18.53
CA VAL A 456 -15.08 2.23 19.61
C VAL A 456 -15.46 3.42 20.48
N THR A 457 -14.50 4.30 20.75
CA THR A 457 -14.69 5.49 21.60
C THR A 457 -15.17 6.73 20.85
N ALA A 458 -15.34 6.65 19.52
CA ALA A 458 -15.88 7.74 18.72
C ALA A 458 -17.23 8.18 19.33
N PRO A 459 -17.48 9.49 19.50
CA PRO A 459 -18.72 9.97 20.12
C PRO A 459 -19.95 9.45 19.35
N GLU A 460 -21.03 9.12 20.07
CA GLU A 460 -22.34 8.94 19.46
C GLU A 460 -22.88 10.31 19.09
N LEU A 461 -22.63 10.69 17.86
CA LEU A 461 -23.01 12.03 17.39
C LEU A 461 -24.46 12.03 16.93
N PRO A 462 -25.21 13.11 17.20
CA PRO A 462 -26.61 13.20 16.82
C PRO A 462 -26.73 13.00 15.32
N ARG A 463 -27.40 11.95 14.92
CA ARG A 463 -27.73 11.66 13.54
C ARG A 463 -28.90 12.56 13.19
N THR A 464 -28.67 13.64 12.49
CA THR A 464 -29.77 14.46 11.95
C THR A 464 -30.59 13.55 11.05
N VAL A 465 -31.81 13.27 11.50
CA VAL A 465 -32.83 12.58 10.68
C VAL A 465 -33.13 13.53 9.55
N ALA A 466 -32.73 13.17 8.31
CA ALA A 466 -33.12 13.88 7.10
C ALA A 466 -34.52 13.51 6.71
#